data_dd4231557bc42b2c2acac00fd8f44771
#
_entry.id   dd4231557bc42b2c2acac00fd8f44771
#
_cell.length_a   1.000
_cell.length_b   1.000
_cell.length_c   1.000
_cell.angle_alpha   90.00
_cell.angle_beta   90.00
_cell.angle_gamma   90.00
#
_symmetry.space_group_name_H-M   'P 1'
#
loop_
_entity.id
_entity.type
_entity.pdbx_description
1 polymer ?
#
loop_
_entity_poly.entity_id
_entity_poly.type
_entity_poly.pdbx_seq_one_letter_code
_entity_poly.pdbx_strand_id
1 'polypeptide(L)'
;LKKNYPFVKVENIHKLAARQRTIKKPCELEAMRRAEIITSEGIKAMMRAARDGIYEYQLKAEFDYALAQHGVLSPGFPSIVSAGKNNFFIHYYGYRGVARDGDMVLNDVGACWDNEINDVSRGWPLNGKFNERQKLLYTCAYNTSNYMFQTLKPGLPMASVDQEIRKYNFEQLKAIGVCDRFEDVGTYIWHGGAHHVGYDVHDEVDVEEGRRLLEPGMVFCVDVGIYHEEWGIGFRL
;
A
#
# COMPACT_ATOMS: atom_id res chain seq x y z
N LEU A 1 4.44 15.37 -33.80
CA LEU A 1 4.86 16.75 -33.49
C LEU A 1 5.88 17.24 -34.51
N LYS A 2 7.04 16.59 -34.69
CA LYS A 2 8.09 17.01 -35.61
C LYS A 2 7.63 17.17 -37.08
N LYS A 3 6.65 16.39 -37.56
CA LYS A 3 6.09 16.50 -38.92
C LYS A 3 5.35 17.81 -39.15
N ASN A 4 4.62 18.29 -38.12
CA ASN A 4 3.81 19.51 -38.22
C ASN A 4 4.57 20.75 -37.73
N TYR A 5 5.62 20.56 -36.95
CA TYR A 5 6.42 21.64 -36.35
C TYR A 5 7.92 21.31 -36.46
N PRO A 6 8.50 21.36 -37.67
CA PRO A 6 9.89 20.88 -37.89
C PRO A 6 10.97 21.70 -37.17
N PHE A 7 10.65 22.94 -36.80
CA PHE A 7 11.58 23.86 -36.13
C PHE A 7 11.50 23.81 -34.59
N VAL A 8 10.56 23.01 -34.03
CA VAL A 8 10.41 22.88 -32.58
C VAL A 8 11.46 21.90 -32.03
N LYS A 9 12.24 22.37 -31.08
CA LYS A 9 13.09 21.51 -30.27
C LYS A 9 12.24 20.83 -29.19
N VAL A 10 12.21 19.50 -29.20
CA VAL A 10 11.53 18.70 -28.19
C VAL A 10 12.55 18.28 -27.12
N GLU A 11 12.32 18.68 -25.89
CA GLU A 11 13.14 18.29 -24.73
C GLU A 11 12.32 17.47 -23.75
N ASN A 12 12.95 16.49 -23.13
CA ASN A 12 12.34 15.70 -22.07
C ASN A 12 12.54 16.43 -20.73
N ILE A 13 11.43 16.86 -20.12
CA ILE A 13 11.44 17.54 -18.80
C ILE A 13 11.19 16.59 -17.63
N HIS A 14 11.15 15.27 -17.87
CA HIS A 14 10.83 14.26 -16.86
C HIS A 14 11.65 14.43 -15.57
N LYS A 15 12.98 14.55 -15.67
CA LYS A 15 13.85 14.75 -14.50
C LYS A 15 13.50 16.02 -13.72
N LEU A 16 13.14 17.11 -14.39
CA LEU A 16 12.76 18.35 -13.73
C LEU A 16 11.44 18.18 -12.97
N ALA A 17 10.44 17.55 -13.59
CA ALA A 17 9.16 17.26 -12.97
C ALA A 17 9.33 16.30 -11.75
N ALA A 18 10.09 15.22 -11.90
CA ALA A 18 10.39 14.28 -10.83
C ALA A 18 11.06 14.96 -9.62
N ARG A 19 12.01 15.87 -9.85
CA ARG A 19 12.64 16.68 -8.79
C ARG A 19 11.62 17.49 -7.99
N GLN A 20 10.69 18.14 -8.67
CA GLN A 20 9.65 18.95 -8.03
C GLN A 20 8.69 18.11 -7.21
N ARG A 21 8.40 16.88 -7.64
CA ARG A 21 7.49 15.94 -6.99
C ARG A 21 8.12 15.23 -5.79
N THR A 22 9.45 15.10 -5.75
CA THR A 22 10.15 14.32 -4.73
C THR A 22 9.97 14.87 -3.32
N ILE A 23 10.12 16.20 -3.15
CA ILE A 23 9.95 16.88 -1.86
C ILE A 23 8.60 17.60 -1.87
N LYS A 24 7.70 17.12 -1.03
CA LYS A 24 6.33 17.65 -0.94
C LYS A 24 6.32 19.02 -0.28
N LYS A 25 5.58 19.95 -0.85
CA LYS A 25 5.32 21.27 -0.27
C LYS A 25 4.28 21.19 0.84
N PRO A 26 4.19 22.16 1.74
CA PRO A 26 3.20 22.16 2.82
C PRO A 26 1.75 21.96 2.35
N CYS A 27 1.35 22.56 1.21
CA CYS A 27 0.01 22.40 0.65
C CYS A 27 -0.24 20.97 0.14
N GLU A 28 0.76 20.34 -0.48
CA GLU A 28 0.70 18.95 -0.93
C GLU A 28 0.57 17.99 0.27
N LEU A 29 1.37 18.19 1.31
CA LEU A 29 1.26 17.43 2.57
C LEU A 29 -0.12 17.58 3.23
N GLU A 30 -0.71 18.76 3.19
CA GLU A 30 -2.06 18.99 3.74
C GLU A 30 -3.13 18.25 2.90
N ALA A 31 -3.02 18.30 1.58
CA ALA A 31 -3.90 17.53 0.68
C ALA A 31 -3.78 16.01 0.93
N MET A 32 -2.56 15.49 1.09
CA MET A 32 -2.32 14.07 1.41
C MET A 32 -2.93 13.69 2.77
N ARG A 33 -2.81 14.52 3.82
CA ARG A 33 -3.46 14.29 5.12
C ARG A 33 -4.98 14.25 5.00
N ARG A 34 -5.54 15.13 4.17
CA ARG A 34 -6.98 15.10 3.91
C ARG A 34 -7.41 13.83 3.19
N ALA A 35 -6.65 13.42 2.17
CA ALA A 35 -6.87 12.15 1.48
C ALA A 35 -6.80 10.95 2.43
N GLU A 36 -5.86 10.95 3.38
CA GLU A 36 -5.72 9.89 4.39
C GLU A 36 -6.96 9.80 5.31
N ILE A 37 -7.47 10.92 5.80
CA ILE A 37 -8.68 10.94 6.62
C ILE A 37 -9.85 10.30 5.86
N ILE A 38 -10.05 10.69 4.60
CA ILE A 38 -11.12 10.18 3.74
C ILE A 38 -10.93 8.66 3.50
N THR A 39 -9.70 8.24 3.19
CA THR A 39 -9.36 6.81 3.01
C THR A 39 -9.64 6.01 4.27
N SER A 40 -9.23 6.51 5.43
CA SER A 40 -9.48 5.88 6.73
C SER A 40 -10.98 5.69 7.02
N GLU A 41 -11.81 6.67 6.68
CA GLU A 41 -13.27 6.56 6.83
C GLU A 41 -13.87 5.52 5.88
N GLY A 42 -13.35 5.44 4.64
CA GLY A 42 -13.72 4.41 3.67
C GLY A 42 -13.38 3.00 4.14
N ILE A 43 -12.16 2.78 4.66
CA ILE A 43 -11.75 1.50 5.23
C ILE A 43 -12.64 1.11 6.43
N LYS A 44 -12.93 2.05 7.32
CA LYS A 44 -13.85 1.82 8.45
C LYS A 44 -15.27 1.49 7.98
N ALA A 45 -15.73 2.07 6.87
CA ALA A 45 -17.03 1.73 6.29
C ALA A 45 -17.06 0.28 5.80
N MET A 46 -16.03 -0.17 5.10
CA MET A 46 -15.87 -1.59 4.72
C MET A 46 -15.90 -2.52 5.94
N MET A 47 -15.14 -2.18 6.98
CA MET A 47 -15.09 -2.98 8.22
C MET A 47 -16.47 -3.06 8.91
N ARG A 48 -17.24 -1.97 8.93
CA ARG A 48 -18.60 -1.96 9.51
C ARG A 48 -19.61 -2.78 8.71
N ALA A 49 -19.43 -2.84 7.38
CA ALA A 49 -20.30 -3.60 6.49
C ALA A 49 -19.97 -5.10 6.47
N ALA A 50 -18.82 -5.49 7.01
CA ALA A 50 -18.31 -6.87 6.98
C ALA A 50 -19.29 -7.85 7.65
N ARG A 51 -19.60 -8.92 6.94
CA ARG A 51 -20.43 -10.04 7.40
C ARG A 51 -20.18 -11.27 6.56
N ASP A 52 -20.46 -12.44 7.09
CA ASP A 52 -20.41 -13.68 6.30
C ASP A 52 -21.30 -13.58 5.05
N GLY A 53 -20.76 -14.03 3.94
CA GLY A 53 -21.44 -14.01 2.65
C GLY A 53 -21.43 -12.69 1.90
N ILE A 54 -20.74 -11.65 2.39
CA ILE A 54 -20.60 -10.40 1.66
C ILE A 54 -19.72 -10.59 0.42
N TYR A 55 -20.10 -9.96 -0.69
CA TYR A 55 -19.25 -9.95 -1.88
C TYR A 55 -18.18 -8.85 -1.80
N GLU A 56 -17.03 -9.10 -2.43
CA GLU A 56 -15.93 -8.14 -2.50
C GLU A 56 -16.34 -6.81 -3.14
N TYR A 57 -17.19 -6.85 -4.21
CA TYR A 57 -17.75 -5.62 -4.80
C TYR A 57 -18.64 -4.83 -3.84
N GLN A 58 -19.30 -5.49 -2.87
CA GLN A 58 -20.08 -4.79 -1.87
C GLN A 58 -19.18 -4.06 -0.87
N LEU A 59 -18.08 -4.68 -0.44
CA LEU A 59 -17.07 -4.02 0.38
C LEU A 59 -16.47 -2.81 -0.36
N LYS A 60 -16.12 -2.99 -1.64
CA LYS A 60 -15.64 -1.89 -2.47
C LYS A 60 -16.66 -0.76 -2.58
N ALA A 61 -17.94 -1.08 -2.74
CA ALA A 61 -19.02 -0.08 -2.83
C ALA A 61 -19.14 0.77 -1.55
N GLU A 62 -18.91 0.18 -0.38
CA GLU A 62 -18.88 0.92 0.90
C GLU A 62 -17.72 1.93 0.94
N PHE A 63 -16.55 1.54 0.41
CA PHE A 63 -15.42 2.46 0.25
C PHE A 63 -15.76 3.60 -0.70
N ASP A 64 -16.22 3.29 -1.90
CA ASP A 64 -16.58 4.30 -2.91
C ASP A 64 -17.67 5.25 -2.41
N TYR A 65 -18.66 4.72 -1.70
CA TYR A 65 -19.71 5.54 -1.08
C TYR A 65 -19.14 6.51 -0.04
N ALA A 66 -18.26 6.03 0.83
CA ALA A 66 -17.60 6.89 1.82
C ALA A 66 -16.79 8.01 1.17
N LEU A 67 -16.06 7.72 0.10
CA LEU A 67 -15.33 8.72 -0.69
C LEU A 67 -16.30 9.79 -1.24
N ALA A 68 -17.41 9.35 -1.83
CA ALA A 68 -18.41 10.24 -2.42
C ALA A 68 -19.05 11.21 -1.39
N GLN A 69 -19.20 10.81 -0.12
CA GLN A 69 -19.66 11.68 0.96
C GLN A 69 -18.72 12.86 1.23
N HIS A 70 -17.46 12.75 0.83
CA HIS A 70 -16.46 13.82 0.91
C HIS A 70 -16.25 14.56 -0.42
N GLY A 71 -17.07 14.26 -1.44
CA GLY A 71 -16.94 14.86 -2.78
C GLY A 71 -15.84 14.23 -3.63
N VAL A 72 -15.25 13.12 -3.21
CA VAL A 72 -14.27 12.34 -3.99
C VAL A 72 -15.02 11.30 -4.80
N LEU A 73 -15.13 11.52 -6.11
CA LEU A 73 -15.97 10.69 -7.00
C LEU A 73 -15.26 9.45 -7.55
N SER A 74 -13.96 9.37 -7.39
CA SER A 74 -13.17 8.21 -7.79
C SER A 74 -11.98 8.04 -6.86
N PRO A 75 -11.52 6.80 -6.59
CA PRO A 75 -10.30 6.56 -5.85
C PRO A 75 -9.07 7.09 -6.62
N GLY A 76 -7.97 7.28 -5.92
CA GLY A 76 -6.71 7.74 -6.51
C GLY A 76 -6.06 6.71 -7.46
N PHE A 77 -6.38 5.45 -7.26
CA PHE A 77 -5.96 4.32 -8.10
C PHE A 77 -7.01 3.21 -8.05
N PRO A 78 -6.96 2.22 -8.98
CA PRO A 78 -7.89 1.10 -8.95
C PRO A 78 -7.80 0.35 -7.62
N SER A 79 -8.86 0.41 -6.80
CA SER A 79 -8.92 -0.20 -5.48
C SER A 79 -8.70 -1.71 -5.56
N ILE A 80 -7.91 -2.27 -4.66
CA ILE A 80 -7.81 -3.70 -4.45
C ILE A 80 -8.66 -4.04 -3.23
N VAL A 81 -9.66 -4.90 -3.42
CA VAL A 81 -10.50 -5.42 -2.34
C VAL A 81 -10.72 -6.90 -2.59
N SER A 82 -10.21 -7.72 -1.72
CA SER A 82 -10.23 -9.18 -1.85
C SER A 82 -10.46 -9.87 -0.50
N ALA A 83 -10.84 -11.14 -0.54
CA ALA A 83 -11.04 -11.96 0.64
C ALA A 83 -10.58 -13.42 0.41
N GLY A 84 -10.10 -14.05 1.47
CA GLY A 84 -9.67 -15.44 1.46
C GLY A 84 -8.62 -15.73 0.39
N LYS A 85 -8.88 -16.69 -0.49
CA LYS A 85 -7.94 -17.10 -1.55
C LYS A 85 -7.62 -16.01 -2.58
N ASN A 86 -8.50 -15.02 -2.75
CA ASN A 86 -8.27 -13.94 -3.70
C ASN A 86 -7.17 -12.97 -3.22
N ASN A 87 -6.81 -13.01 -1.95
CA ASN A 87 -5.70 -12.21 -1.39
C ASN A 87 -4.34 -12.61 -1.95
N PHE A 88 -4.23 -13.78 -2.60
CA PHE A 88 -3.01 -14.24 -3.26
C PHE A 88 -2.83 -13.69 -4.70
N PHE A 89 -3.75 -12.85 -5.16
CA PHE A 89 -3.59 -12.06 -6.39
C PHE A 89 -3.24 -10.62 -6.01
N ILE A 90 -1.95 -10.24 -6.11
CA ILE A 90 -1.42 -8.95 -5.62
C ILE A 90 -2.23 -7.76 -6.15
N HIS A 91 -2.61 -7.76 -7.44
CA HIS A 91 -3.43 -6.75 -8.10
C HIS A 91 -4.80 -7.35 -8.48
N TYR A 92 -5.62 -7.66 -7.49
CA TYR A 92 -6.94 -8.26 -7.70
C TYR A 92 -8.02 -7.20 -7.95
N TYR A 93 -8.55 -7.19 -9.16
CA TYR A 93 -9.62 -6.28 -9.61
C TYR A 93 -10.92 -7.02 -10.00
N GLY A 94 -11.06 -8.28 -9.63
CA GLY A 94 -12.22 -9.09 -10.00
C GLY A 94 -13.47 -8.78 -9.20
N TYR A 95 -13.34 -8.53 -7.90
CA TYR A 95 -14.40 -8.19 -6.92
C TYR A 95 -15.58 -9.16 -6.88
N ARG A 96 -15.43 -10.39 -7.38
CA ARG A 96 -16.51 -11.36 -7.50
C ARG A 96 -16.51 -12.44 -6.44
N GLY A 97 -15.49 -12.45 -5.59
CA GLY A 97 -15.39 -13.37 -4.48
C GLY A 97 -16.44 -13.07 -3.42
N VAL A 98 -16.79 -14.14 -2.68
CA VAL A 98 -17.67 -14.07 -1.52
C VAL A 98 -16.80 -14.28 -0.29
N ALA A 99 -16.72 -13.30 0.57
CA ALA A 99 -16.01 -13.40 1.84
C ALA A 99 -16.77 -14.28 2.82
N ARG A 100 -16.07 -15.17 3.50
CA ARG A 100 -16.63 -16.13 4.46
C ARG A 100 -16.09 -15.90 5.86
N ASP A 101 -16.84 -16.36 6.83
CA ASP A 101 -16.38 -16.37 8.22
C ASP A 101 -15.02 -17.07 8.34
N GLY A 102 -14.08 -16.42 9.02
CA GLY A 102 -12.69 -16.87 9.11
C GLY A 102 -11.74 -16.42 7.99
N ASP A 103 -12.24 -15.84 6.90
CA ASP A 103 -11.38 -15.24 5.87
C ASP A 103 -10.68 -13.97 6.38
N MET A 104 -9.45 -13.73 5.90
CA MET A 104 -8.87 -12.40 5.90
C MET A 104 -9.41 -11.61 4.72
N VAL A 105 -9.80 -10.37 4.97
CA VAL A 105 -10.02 -9.35 3.94
C VAL A 105 -8.71 -8.59 3.76
N LEU A 106 -8.35 -8.33 2.52
CA LEU A 106 -7.28 -7.42 2.13
C LEU A 106 -7.90 -6.27 1.36
N ASN A 107 -7.63 -5.07 1.77
CA ASN A 107 -7.87 -3.88 0.97
C ASN A 107 -6.58 -3.09 0.80
N ASP A 108 -6.43 -2.53 -0.40
CA ASP A 108 -5.38 -1.61 -0.78
C ASP A 108 -6.04 -0.52 -1.60
N VAL A 109 -6.20 0.62 -0.96
CA VAL A 109 -7.13 1.66 -1.40
C VAL A 109 -6.59 3.05 -1.03
N GLY A 110 -7.01 4.06 -1.79
CA GLY A 110 -6.64 5.44 -1.50
C GLY A 110 -7.58 6.45 -2.12
N ALA A 111 -7.85 7.51 -1.39
CA ALA A 111 -8.52 8.68 -1.91
C ALA A 111 -7.54 9.57 -2.69
N CYS A 112 -8.06 10.39 -3.60
CA CYS A 112 -7.35 11.49 -4.21
C CYS A 112 -7.99 12.80 -3.74
N TRP A 113 -7.22 13.69 -3.15
CA TRP A 113 -7.67 15.01 -2.75
C TRP A 113 -6.71 16.07 -3.27
N ASP A 114 -7.23 17.04 -4.00
CA ASP A 114 -6.42 18.10 -4.62
C ASP A 114 -5.26 17.56 -5.48
N ASN A 115 -5.51 16.48 -6.21
CA ASN A 115 -4.59 15.69 -7.02
C ASN A 115 -3.51 14.91 -6.24
N GLU A 116 -3.49 14.97 -4.93
CA GLU A 116 -2.61 14.13 -4.11
C GLU A 116 -3.30 12.83 -3.74
N ILE A 117 -2.60 11.72 -3.93
CA ILE A 117 -3.09 10.38 -3.65
C ILE A 117 -2.62 9.93 -2.28
N ASN A 118 -3.52 9.27 -1.56
CA ASN A 118 -3.20 8.46 -0.39
C ASN A 118 -3.20 6.98 -0.77
N ASP A 119 -2.36 6.19 -0.13
CA ASP A 119 -2.21 4.77 -0.38
C ASP A 119 -2.13 4.02 0.94
N VAL A 120 -3.14 3.17 1.20
CA VAL A 120 -3.29 2.44 2.47
C VAL A 120 -3.71 1.00 2.23
N SER A 121 -2.82 0.10 2.57
CA SER A 121 -3.17 -1.32 2.70
C SER A 121 -3.63 -1.64 4.11
N ARG A 122 -4.68 -2.46 4.24
CA ARG A 122 -5.10 -3.07 5.52
C ARG A 122 -5.58 -4.49 5.32
N GLY A 123 -5.12 -5.37 6.21
CA GLY A 123 -5.61 -6.74 6.35
C GLY A 123 -6.38 -6.89 7.65
N TRP A 124 -7.54 -7.54 7.62
CA TRP A 124 -8.35 -7.77 8.81
C TRP A 124 -9.25 -9.01 8.65
N PRO A 125 -9.55 -9.73 9.74
CA PRO A 125 -10.45 -10.88 9.68
C PRO A 125 -11.89 -10.42 9.47
N LEU A 126 -12.63 -11.06 8.55
CA LEU A 126 -14.01 -10.68 8.19
C LEU A 126 -14.94 -10.58 9.39
N ASN A 127 -14.78 -11.50 10.35
CA ASN A 127 -15.60 -11.56 11.58
C ASN A 127 -15.07 -10.69 12.73
N GLY A 128 -14.00 -9.89 12.49
CA GLY A 128 -13.38 -9.03 13.48
C GLY A 128 -12.53 -9.76 14.55
N LYS A 129 -12.29 -11.06 14.39
CA LYS A 129 -11.53 -11.88 15.35
C LYS A 129 -10.43 -12.66 14.66
N PHE A 130 -9.17 -12.38 15.00
CA PHE A 130 -8.04 -13.15 14.52
C PHE A 130 -8.03 -14.55 15.12
N ASN A 131 -7.87 -15.58 14.30
CA ASN A 131 -7.42 -16.88 14.79
C ASN A 131 -5.92 -16.83 15.12
N GLU A 132 -5.39 -17.89 15.77
CA GLU A 132 -3.99 -17.92 16.23
C GLU A 132 -2.99 -17.70 15.07
N ARG A 133 -3.17 -18.35 13.93
CA ARG A 133 -2.28 -18.22 12.76
C ARG A 133 -2.34 -16.83 12.15
N GLN A 134 -3.54 -16.27 11.97
CA GLN A 134 -3.75 -14.92 11.50
C GLN A 134 -3.07 -13.91 12.42
N LYS A 135 -3.25 -14.06 13.73
CA LYS A 135 -2.65 -13.18 14.73
C LYS A 135 -1.13 -13.22 14.71
N LEU A 136 -0.53 -14.42 14.58
CA LEU A 136 0.92 -14.57 14.47
C LEU A 136 1.48 -13.79 13.27
N LEU A 137 0.95 -14.06 12.05
CA LEU A 137 1.41 -13.39 10.84
C LEU A 137 1.13 -11.88 10.87
N TYR A 138 -0.07 -11.49 11.34
CA TYR A 138 -0.43 -10.07 11.46
C TYR A 138 0.52 -9.32 12.40
N THR A 139 0.89 -9.94 13.54
CA THR A 139 1.84 -9.34 14.47
C THR A 139 3.21 -9.15 13.83
N CYS A 140 3.68 -10.09 13.01
CA CYS A 140 4.93 -9.94 12.26
C CYS A 140 4.90 -8.72 11.33
N ALA A 141 3.83 -8.58 10.52
CA ALA A 141 3.68 -7.44 9.62
C ALA A 141 3.53 -6.12 10.39
N TYR A 142 2.75 -6.10 11.46
CA TYR A 142 2.57 -4.93 12.33
C TYR A 142 3.88 -4.46 12.96
N ASN A 143 4.67 -5.40 13.49
CA ASN A 143 5.99 -5.08 14.06
C ASN A 143 6.93 -4.52 12.99
N THR A 144 6.90 -5.12 11.79
CA THR A 144 7.72 -4.65 10.65
C THR A 144 7.32 -3.24 10.23
N SER A 145 6.04 -2.96 10.11
CA SER A 145 5.52 -1.63 9.78
C SER A 145 5.96 -0.59 10.82
N ASN A 146 5.79 -0.90 12.12
CA ASN A 146 6.24 -0.01 13.21
C ASN A 146 7.77 0.20 13.22
N TYR A 147 8.56 -0.84 12.95
CA TYR A 147 10.00 -0.73 12.82
C TYR A 147 10.37 0.25 11.69
N MET A 148 9.69 0.16 10.55
CA MET A 148 9.95 1.04 9.42
C MET A 148 9.59 2.49 9.71
N PHE A 149 8.49 2.78 10.38
CA PHE A 149 8.15 4.15 10.82
C PHE A 149 9.22 4.76 11.73
N GLN A 150 9.94 3.93 12.49
CA GLN A 150 11.05 4.40 13.33
C GLN A 150 12.36 4.51 12.55
N THR A 151 12.54 3.74 11.50
CA THR A 151 13.77 3.62 10.72
C THR A 151 13.85 4.62 9.57
N LEU A 152 12.70 4.94 8.93
CA LEU A 152 12.61 5.91 7.84
C LEU A 152 12.89 7.32 8.36
N LYS A 153 14.16 7.74 8.28
CA LYS A 153 14.63 9.05 8.74
C LYS A 153 15.50 9.70 7.66
N PRO A 154 15.59 11.03 7.65
CA PRO A 154 16.54 11.73 6.81
C PRO A 154 17.95 11.17 6.96
N GLY A 155 18.64 10.97 5.83
CA GLY A 155 19.98 10.40 5.76
C GLY A 155 20.04 8.89 5.51
N LEU A 156 18.91 8.15 5.57
CA LEU A 156 18.87 6.76 5.15
C LEU A 156 18.97 6.68 3.61
N PRO A 157 19.81 5.78 3.04
CA PRO A 157 19.82 5.55 1.60
C PRO A 157 18.48 4.96 1.12
N MET A 158 17.85 5.56 0.11
CA MET A 158 16.61 5.04 -0.46
C MET A 158 16.69 3.59 -0.91
N ALA A 159 17.82 3.20 -1.52
CA ALA A 159 18.04 1.83 -1.99
C ALA A 159 18.04 0.78 -0.88
N SER A 160 18.20 1.19 0.39
CA SER A 160 18.19 0.26 1.53
C SER A 160 16.80 0.01 2.10
N VAL A 161 15.81 0.83 1.77
CA VAL A 161 14.47 0.79 2.42
C VAL A 161 13.80 -0.56 2.25
N ASP A 162 13.71 -1.07 1.03
CA ASP A 162 13.08 -2.37 0.76
C ASP A 162 13.85 -3.53 1.42
N GLN A 163 15.18 -3.47 1.41
CA GLN A 163 16.01 -4.46 2.05
C GLN A 163 15.82 -4.48 3.58
N GLU A 164 15.70 -3.32 4.21
CA GLU A 164 15.43 -3.22 5.66
C GLU A 164 14.06 -3.81 6.03
N ILE A 165 13.00 -3.52 5.25
CA ILE A 165 11.68 -4.13 5.44
C ILE A 165 11.77 -5.65 5.33
N ARG A 166 12.37 -6.15 4.26
CA ARG A 166 12.50 -7.59 3.99
C ARG A 166 13.29 -8.31 5.07
N LYS A 167 14.39 -7.72 5.51
CA LYS A 167 15.25 -8.26 6.57
C LYS A 167 14.51 -8.33 7.91
N TYR A 168 13.88 -7.23 8.34
CA TYR A 168 13.18 -7.22 9.62
C TYR A 168 11.96 -8.15 9.61
N ASN A 169 11.21 -8.19 8.50
CA ASN A 169 10.07 -9.10 8.34
C ASN A 169 10.52 -10.57 8.39
N PHE A 170 11.68 -10.89 7.79
CA PHE A 170 12.29 -12.23 7.93
C PHE A 170 12.57 -12.58 9.39
N GLU A 171 13.18 -11.69 10.17
CA GLU A 171 13.46 -11.95 11.59
C GLU A 171 12.16 -12.20 12.38
N GLN A 172 11.07 -11.50 12.05
CA GLN A 172 9.76 -11.75 12.66
C GLN A 172 9.21 -13.13 12.28
N LEU A 173 9.26 -13.51 11.00
CA LEU A 173 8.80 -14.81 10.51
C LEU A 173 9.64 -15.95 11.07
N LYS A 174 10.95 -15.76 11.22
CA LYS A 174 11.87 -16.72 11.83
C LYS A 174 11.55 -16.95 13.32
N ALA A 175 11.26 -15.88 14.04
CA ALA A 175 10.94 -15.96 15.48
C ALA A 175 9.68 -16.80 15.76
N ILE A 176 8.76 -16.91 14.81
CA ILE A 176 7.55 -17.73 14.92
C ILE A 176 7.67 -19.09 14.21
N GLY A 177 8.86 -19.44 13.70
CA GLY A 177 9.13 -20.73 13.06
C GLY A 177 8.50 -20.91 11.66
N VAL A 178 8.19 -19.82 10.97
CA VAL A 178 7.59 -19.84 9.62
C VAL A 178 8.64 -19.83 8.53
N CYS A 179 9.76 -19.13 8.73
CA CYS A 179 10.83 -19.02 7.74
C CYS A 179 12.20 -19.13 8.42
N ASP A 180 12.95 -20.18 8.13
CA ASP A 180 14.24 -20.44 8.82
C ASP A 180 15.44 -19.76 8.14
N ARG A 181 15.39 -19.54 6.82
CA ARG A 181 16.50 -18.98 6.04
C ARG A 181 16.05 -17.75 5.26
N PHE A 182 16.91 -16.75 5.22
CA PHE A 182 16.62 -15.49 4.51
C PHE A 182 16.36 -15.70 3.01
N GLU A 183 17.01 -16.68 2.39
CA GLU A 183 16.83 -17.01 0.96
C GLU A 183 15.40 -17.45 0.65
N ASP A 184 14.70 -18.02 1.62
CA ASP A 184 13.33 -18.55 1.47
C ASP A 184 12.25 -17.49 1.76
N VAL A 185 12.64 -16.29 2.22
CA VAL A 185 11.69 -15.23 2.61
C VAL A 185 10.77 -14.80 1.46
N GLY A 186 11.24 -14.93 0.21
CA GLY A 186 10.44 -14.67 -0.99
C GLY A 186 9.19 -15.53 -1.14
N THR A 187 9.13 -16.68 -0.43
CA THR A 187 7.93 -17.52 -0.36
C THR A 187 6.77 -16.81 0.34
N TYR A 188 7.09 -15.88 1.25
CA TYR A 188 6.12 -15.18 2.10
C TYR A 188 5.98 -13.70 1.80
N ILE A 189 7.00 -13.08 1.19
CA ILE A 189 7.06 -11.65 0.87
C ILE A 189 7.20 -11.49 -0.65
N TRP A 190 6.08 -11.18 -1.31
CA TRP A 190 5.97 -11.27 -2.78
C TRP A 190 6.23 -9.98 -3.54
N HIS A 191 6.27 -8.84 -2.85
CA HIS A 191 6.47 -7.53 -3.46
C HIS A 191 7.42 -6.66 -2.65
N GLY A 192 7.79 -5.51 -3.19
CA GLY A 192 8.50 -4.47 -2.47
C GLY A 192 7.62 -3.88 -1.37
N GLY A 193 8.25 -3.44 -0.29
CA GLY A 193 7.53 -3.00 0.92
C GLY A 193 7.46 -1.48 1.09
N ALA A 194 7.96 -0.68 0.12
CA ALA A 194 7.87 0.77 0.19
C ALA A 194 8.04 1.42 -1.19
N HIS A 195 7.32 2.50 -1.43
CA HIS A 195 7.46 3.35 -2.60
C HIS A 195 7.04 4.78 -2.29
N HIS A 196 7.47 5.73 -3.11
CA HIS A 196 6.97 7.10 -3.04
C HIS A 196 5.51 7.16 -3.45
N VAL A 197 4.76 8.07 -2.83
CA VAL A 197 3.37 8.39 -3.15
C VAL A 197 3.20 9.91 -3.25
N GLY A 198 2.27 10.36 -4.09
CA GLY A 198 2.00 11.77 -4.33
C GLY A 198 0.95 11.96 -5.41
N TYR A 199 1.28 12.63 -6.51
CA TYR A 199 0.38 12.76 -7.67
C TYR A 199 0.05 11.42 -8.33
N ASP A 200 0.93 10.44 -8.20
CA ASP A 200 0.70 9.04 -8.59
C ASP A 200 0.88 8.13 -7.39
N VAL A 201 0.19 6.97 -7.40
CA VAL A 201 0.32 5.96 -6.34
C VAL A 201 1.75 5.45 -6.23
N HIS A 202 2.43 5.23 -7.35
CA HIS A 202 3.86 5.05 -7.45
C HIS A 202 4.46 6.34 -8.02
N ASP A 203 4.72 7.31 -7.15
CA ASP A 203 5.10 8.64 -7.58
C ASP A 203 6.50 8.66 -8.19
N GLU A 204 6.63 9.43 -9.28
CA GLU A 204 7.91 9.64 -9.93
C GLU A 204 8.79 10.57 -9.10
N VAL A 205 10.00 10.13 -8.82
CA VAL A 205 10.99 10.87 -8.04
C VAL A 205 12.32 10.93 -8.78
N ASP A 206 13.06 12.02 -8.60
CA ASP A 206 14.42 12.12 -9.13
C ASP A 206 15.36 11.29 -8.26
N VAL A 207 15.46 10.03 -8.60
CA VAL A 207 16.47 9.14 -8.03
C VAL A 207 17.61 9.02 -9.03
N GLU A 208 18.75 9.60 -8.74
CA GLU A 208 20.01 9.12 -9.31
C GLU A 208 20.27 7.76 -8.67
N GLU A 209 19.77 6.72 -9.33
CA GLU A 209 19.86 5.29 -9.05
C GLU A 209 20.57 4.92 -7.73
N GLY A 210 19.79 4.77 -6.66
CA GLY A 210 20.27 4.20 -5.40
C GLY A 210 21.22 5.05 -4.55
N ARG A 211 21.51 6.27 -4.94
CA ARG A 211 22.45 7.15 -4.24
C ARG A 211 21.77 8.25 -3.41
N ARG A 212 20.48 8.47 -3.60
CA ARG A 212 19.78 9.52 -2.89
C ARG A 212 19.50 9.11 -1.45
N LEU A 213 19.80 10.00 -0.54
CA LEU A 213 19.39 9.86 0.87
C LEU A 213 17.96 10.37 1.05
N LEU A 214 17.24 9.82 2.00
CA LEU A 214 15.95 10.36 2.41
C LEU A 214 16.11 11.79 2.93
N GLU A 215 15.18 12.65 2.57
CA GLU A 215 15.13 14.05 2.94
C GLU A 215 13.78 14.41 3.59
N PRO A 216 13.73 15.43 4.46
CA PRO A 216 12.45 15.93 4.96
C PRO A 216 11.52 16.34 3.82
N GLY A 217 10.24 16.01 3.91
CA GLY A 217 9.24 16.29 2.88
C GLY A 217 9.08 15.19 1.83
N MET A 218 9.90 14.15 1.84
CA MET A 218 9.61 12.92 1.08
C MET A 218 8.49 12.15 1.77
N VAL A 219 7.59 11.55 0.96
CA VAL A 219 6.47 10.75 1.45
C VAL A 219 6.53 9.36 0.85
N PHE A 220 6.34 8.35 1.70
CA PHE A 220 6.39 6.94 1.34
C PHE A 220 5.12 6.22 1.82
N CYS A 221 4.68 5.27 1.03
CA CYS A 221 3.88 4.15 1.50
C CYS A 221 4.84 3.09 2.10
N VAL A 222 4.48 2.54 3.25
CA VAL A 222 5.12 1.35 3.82
C VAL A 222 4.11 0.22 3.73
N ASP A 223 4.33 -0.67 2.79
CA ASP A 223 3.40 -1.74 2.41
C ASP A 223 4.00 -3.12 2.77
N VAL A 224 3.65 -3.63 3.94
CA VAL A 224 4.17 -4.88 4.45
C VAL A 224 3.20 -6.02 4.16
N GLY A 225 3.45 -6.78 3.09
CA GLY A 225 2.68 -7.96 2.72
C GLY A 225 3.26 -9.26 3.28
N ILE A 226 2.37 -10.13 3.80
CA ILE A 226 2.71 -11.51 4.16
C ILE A 226 1.68 -12.45 3.51
N TYR A 227 2.19 -13.48 2.81
CA TYR A 227 1.39 -14.45 2.07
C TYR A 227 1.83 -15.87 2.44
N HIS A 228 0.98 -16.60 3.13
CA HIS A 228 1.24 -17.98 3.55
C HIS A 228 0.22 -18.92 2.92
N GLU A 229 0.58 -19.49 1.77
CA GLU A 229 -0.35 -20.30 0.96
C GLU A 229 -0.90 -21.51 1.71
N GLU A 230 -0.05 -22.27 2.41
CA GLU A 230 -0.49 -23.46 3.16
C GLU A 230 -1.50 -23.13 4.27
N TRP A 231 -1.40 -21.95 4.87
CA TRP A 231 -2.37 -21.51 5.88
C TRP A 231 -3.57 -20.79 5.26
N GLY A 232 -3.52 -20.52 3.96
CA GLY A 232 -4.55 -19.76 3.26
C GLY A 232 -4.68 -18.31 3.75
N ILE A 233 -3.60 -17.72 4.25
CA ILE A 233 -3.58 -16.38 4.85
C ILE A 233 -2.68 -15.48 4.04
N GLY A 234 -3.25 -14.46 3.41
CA GLY A 234 -2.54 -13.40 2.71
C GLY A 234 -3.15 -12.04 3.06
N PHE A 235 -2.32 -11.03 3.29
CA PHE A 235 -2.74 -9.66 3.59
C PHE A 235 -1.58 -8.68 3.48
N ARG A 236 -1.91 -7.38 3.51
CA ARG A 236 -0.97 -6.25 3.59
C ARG A 236 -1.35 -5.28 4.71
N LEU A 237 -0.36 -4.54 5.22
CA LEU A 237 -0.50 -3.46 6.20
C LEU A 237 0.24 -2.21 5.75
#